data_1a383df2efef28b19b63fea40b4233b9
#
_entry.id   1a383df2efef28b19b63fea40b4233b9
#
_cell.length_a   1.000
_cell.length_b   1.000
_cell.length_c   1.000
_cell.angle_alpha   90.00
_cell.angle_beta   90.00
_cell.angle_gamma   90.00
#
_symmetry.space_group_name_H-M   'P 1'
#
loop_
_entity.id
_entity.type
_entity.pdbx_description
1 polymer ?
#
loop_
_entity_poly.entity_id
_entity_poly.type
_entity_poly.pdbx_seq_one_letter_code
_entity_poly.pdbx_strand_id
1 'polypeptide(L)'
;NGMEFEGSHEVRISKERFQERQKLIQARMRPAKSRSVSACRHWLSGLLKCSICGATLAYTGGGKDGYHYFNCWQYAKGYHRGTSSIPVKKAEEAVIEYFDKILEGADFSYVRKSNCSVNNEVTVDQIRKELSRIDMKSKRIHDAYESGIDSLQEYKENKERLNDDRSKLEFELHNLLHKKKEKFTDKSEVLKEIKSVNDVLKDPDVGYEEKGMLIRTIVDQIVWDKENNKMYFDIIVH
;
A
#
# COMPACT_ATOMS: atom_id res chain seq x y z
N ASN A 1 -19.37 -15.01 -18.36
CA ASN A 1 -19.52 -14.98 -19.83
C ASN A 1 -19.41 -13.53 -20.25
N GLY A 2 -18.25 -13.09 -20.79
CA GLY A 2 -18.00 -11.73 -21.27
C GLY A 2 -18.39 -11.57 -22.76
N MET A 3 -19.50 -12.18 -23.18
CA MET A 3 -20.00 -11.96 -24.54
C MET A 3 -20.75 -10.63 -24.60
N GLU A 4 -20.25 -9.72 -25.41
CA GLU A 4 -20.93 -8.48 -25.75
C GLU A 4 -21.87 -8.76 -26.95
N PHE A 5 -23.09 -8.30 -26.84
CA PHE A 5 -24.08 -8.41 -27.91
C PHE A 5 -24.44 -6.99 -28.39
N GLU A 6 -24.51 -6.78 -29.67
CA GLU A 6 -25.06 -5.54 -30.23
C GLU A 6 -26.57 -5.49 -29.99
N GLY A 7 -27.00 -4.42 -29.31
CA GLY A 7 -28.41 -4.16 -29.07
C GLY A 7 -29.12 -3.75 -30.37
N SER A 8 -30.37 -4.18 -30.56
CA SER A 8 -31.22 -3.83 -31.75
C SER A 8 -31.88 -2.47 -31.60
N HIS A 9 -31.61 -1.69 -30.54
CA HIS A 9 -32.22 -0.40 -30.32
C HIS A 9 -31.34 0.75 -30.85
N GLU A 10 -31.95 1.88 -31.12
CA GLU A 10 -31.24 3.08 -31.60
C GLU A 10 -30.21 3.57 -30.59
N VAL A 11 -28.98 3.86 -31.05
CA VAL A 11 -27.88 4.31 -30.23
C VAL A 11 -28.13 5.76 -29.79
N ARG A 12 -28.49 5.95 -28.53
CA ARG A 12 -28.70 7.29 -27.92
C ARG A 12 -27.40 7.99 -27.48
N ILE A 13 -26.34 7.23 -27.22
CA ILE A 13 -25.04 7.74 -26.78
C ILE A 13 -23.96 7.04 -27.61
N SER A 14 -23.13 7.81 -28.34
CA SER A 14 -22.02 7.24 -29.11
C SER A 14 -20.99 6.55 -28.22
N LYS A 15 -20.25 5.58 -28.77
CA LYS A 15 -19.18 4.84 -28.02
C LYS A 15 -18.12 5.81 -27.50
N GLU A 16 -17.75 6.84 -28.26
CA GLU A 16 -16.76 7.84 -27.85
C GLU A 16 -17.22 8.60 -26.60
N ARG A 17 -18.47 9.06 -26.63
CA ARG A 17 -19.06 9.81 -25.50
C ARG A 17 -19.22 8.94 -24.25
N PHE A 18 -19.51 7.66 -24.43
CA PHE A 18 -19.53 6.68 -23.32
C PHE A 18 -18.13 6.49 -22.74
N GLN A 19 -17.10 6.28 -23.57
CA GLN A 19 -15.72 6.11 -23.13
C GLN A 19 -15.17 7.36 -22.43
N GLU A 20 -15.49 8.55 -22.95
CA GLU A 20 -15.12 9.81 -22.31
C GLU A 20 -15.74 9.94 -20.91
N ARG A 21 -17.02 9.61 -20.78
CA ARG A 21 -17.68 9.57 -19.47
C ARG A 21 -17.07 8.53 -18.53
N GLN A 22 -16.71 7.36 -19.02
CA GLN A 22 -16.03 6.34 -18.21
C GLN A 22 -14.67 6.86 -17.69
N LYS A 23 -13.88 7.53 -18.53
CA LYS A 23 -12.63 8.18 -18.11
C LYS A 23 -12.87 9.23 -17.04
N LEU A 24 -13.89 10.07 -17.20
CA LEU A 24 -14.25 11.09 -16.20
C LEU A 24 -14.72 10.47 -14.87
N ILE A 25 -15.50 9.39 -14.92
CA ILE A 25 -15.92 8.65 -13.71
C ILE A 25 -14.72 8.07 -13.01
N GLN A 26 -13.81 7.40 -13.73
CA GLN A 26 -12.58 6.83 -13.15
C GLN A 26 -11.68 7.91 -12.55
N ALA A 27 -11.52 9.06 -13.21
CA ALA A 27 -10.75 10.19 -12.69
C ALA A 27 -11.36 10.82 -11.43
N ARG A 28 -12.69 10.73 -11.27
CA ARG A 28 -13.42 11.24 -10.09
C ARG A 28 -13.60 10.19 -9.00
N MET A 29 -13.39 8.93 -9.29
CA MET A 29 -13.44 7.87 -8.28
C MET A 29 -12.34 8.10 -7.24
N ARG A 30 -12.74 8.63 -6.10
CA ARG A 30 -11.87 8.62 -4.91
C ARG A 30 -11.92 7.22 -4.32
N PRO A 31 -10.77 6.62 -3.97
CA PRO A 31 -10.77 5.38 -3.22
C PRO A 31 -11.61 5.59 -1.96
N ALA A 32 -12.51 4.67 -1.68
CA ALA A 32 -13.29 4.71 -0.46
C ALA A 32 -12.33 4.79 0.72
N LYS A 33 -12.53 5.77 1.63
CA LYS A 33 -11.72 5.86 2.84
C LYS A 33 -11.83 4.53 3.58
N SER A 34 -10.70 3.90 3.86
CA SER A 34 -10.67 2.72 4.72
C SER A 34 -11.24 3.10 6.10
N ARG A 35 -12.07 2.22 6.66
CA ARG A 35 -12.54 2.43 8.03
C ARG A 35 -11.34 2.37 8.98
N SER A 36 -11.38 3.17 10.05
CA SER A 36 -10.38 3.07 11.12
C SER A 36 -10.40 1.66 11.73
N VAL A 37 -9.26 1.21 12.23
CA VAL A 37 -9.15 -0.11 12.89
C VAL A 37 -10.10 -0.20 14.08
N SER A 38 -10.27 0.90 14.82
CA SER A 38 -11.21 1.03 15.95
C SER A 38 -12.68 0.84 15.56
N ALA A 39 -13.04 1.07 14.30
CA ALA A 39 -14.39 0.83 13.79
C ALA A 39 -14.61 -0.62 13.29
N CYS A 40 -13.58 -1.46 13.34
CA CYS A 40 -13.65 -2.83 12.88
C CYS A 40 -14.22 -3.74 13.97
N ARG A 41 -15.18 -4.59 13.61
CA ARG A 41 -15.82 -5.53 14.54
C ARG A 41 -14.96 -6.74 14.88
N HIS A 42 -13.89 -6.96 14.13
CA HIS A 42 -13.01 -8.10 14.29
C HIS A 42 -11.59 -7.74 13.80
N TRP A 43 -10.55 -8.26 14.45
CA TRP A 43 -9.16 -7.94 14.16
C TRP A 43 -8.69 -8.31 12.73
N LEU A 44 -9.30 -9.33 12.10
CA LEU A 44 -9.05 -9.70 10.69
C LEU A 44 -9.83 -8.86 9.68
N SER A 45 -10.75 -7.99 10.12
CA SER A 45 -11.56 -7.16 9.21
C SER A 45 -10.66 -6.26 8.35
N GLY A 46 -10.82 -6.33 7.04
CA GLY A 46 -10.02 -5.53 6.09
C GLY A 46 -8.76 -6.22 5.58
N LEU A 47 -8.21 -7.20 6.32
CA LEU A 47 -7.03 -7.97 5.91
C LEU A 47 -7.38 -9.10 4.94
N LEU A 48 -8.50 -9.80 5.18
CA LEU A 48 -8.90 -10.93 4.36
C LEU A 48 -9.41 -10.49 2.98
N LYS A 49 -8.86 -11.08 1.92
CA LYS A 49 -9.19 -10.83 0.51
C LYS A 49 -9.71 -12.11 -0.16
N CYS A 50 -10.60 -11.94 -1.11
CA CYS A 50 -11.11 -13.02 -1.95
C CYS A 50 -10.09 -13.38 -3.04
N SER A 51 -9.73 -14.65 -3.21
CA SER A 51 -8.83 -15.12 -4.28
C SER A 51 -9.38 -14.87 -5.69
N ILE A 52 -10.71 -14.83 -5.85
CA ILE A 52 -11.36 -14.71 -7.17
C ILE A 52 -11.37 -13.25 -7.65
N CYS A 53 -11.70 -12.29 -6.75
CA CYS A 53 -11.94 -10.89 -7.17
C CYS A 53 -11.09 -9.86 -6.42
N GLY A 54 -10.22 -10.26 -5.49
CA GLY A 54 -9.38 -9.36 -4.71
C GLY A 54 -10.14 -8.49 -3.69
N ALA A 55 -11.47 -8.53 -3.67
CA ALA A 55 -12.26 -7.72 -2.74
C ALA A 55 -12.09 -8.19 -1.29
N THR A 56 -12.19 -7.26 -0.37
CA THR A 56 -12.15 -7.56 1.07
C THR A 56 -13.35 -8.40 1.48
N LEU A 57 -13.09 -9.45 2.26
CA LEU A 57 -14.15 -10.23 2.89
C LEU A 57 -14.76 -9.43 4.04
N ALA A 58 -16.08 -9.28 4.02
CA ALA A 58 -16.82 -8.57 5.05
C ALA A 58 -17.13 -9.49 6.22
N TYR A 59 -16.91 -8.99 7.45
CA TYR A 59 -17.36 -9.68 8.66
C TYR A 59 -18.88 -9.63 8.74
N THR A 60 -19.48 -10.78 8.80
CA THR A 60 -20.92 -10.97 8.96
C THR A 60 -21.17 -11.86 10.16
N GLY A 61 -22.07 -11.47 11.03
CA GLY A 61 -22.36 -12.26 12.22
C GLY A 61 -23.67 -11.85 12.87
N GLY A 62 -24.19 -12.72 13.72
CA GLY A 62 -25.36 -12.42 14.52
C GLY A 62 -26.68 -12.91 13.92
N GLY A 63 -26.66 -13.93 13.04
CA GLY A 63 -27.87 -14.68 12.74
C GLY A 63 -28.40 -15.39 14.02
N LYS A 64 -29.60 -15.97 13.95
CA LYS A 64 -30.23 -16.69 15.08
C LYS A 64 -29.33 -17.78 15.69
N ASP A 65 -28.38 -18.31 14.91
CA ASP A 65 -27.49 -19.40 15.31
C ASP A 65 -26.12 -18.94 15.87
N GLY A 66 -25.90 -17.62 16.00
CA GLY A 66 -24.67 -17.07 16.60
C GLY A 66 -23.36 -17.32 15.79
N TYR A 67 -23.48 -17.82 14.56
CA TYR A 67 -22.31 -18.06 13.72
C TYR A 67 -21.80 -16.80 13.06
N HIS A 68 -20.47 -16.64 13.03
CA HIS A 68 -19.78 -15.52 12.43
C HIS A 68 -18.90 -15.98 11.26
N TYR A 69 -18.98 -15.24 10.14
CA TYR A 69 -18.25 -15.55 8.90
C TYR A 69 -17.62 -14.29 8.33
N PHE A 70 -16.55 -14.50 7.56
CA PHE A 70 -16.08 -13.55 6.58
C PHE A 70 -16.61 -13.94 5.20
N ASN A 71 -17.31 -13.04 4.52
CA ASN A 71 -17.94 -13.30 3.23
C ASN A 71 -17.51 -12.26 2.19
N CYS A 72 -17.33 -12.71 0.94
CA CYS A 72 -17.06 -11.80 -0.15
C CYS A 72 -18.33 -11.01 -0.50
N TRP A 73 -18.26 -9.67 -0.33
CA TRP A 73 -19.40 -8.81 -0.63
C TRP A 73 -19.69 -8.69 -2.13
N GLN A 74 -18.68 -8.89 -3.00
CA GLN A 74 -18.88 -8.91 -4.45
C GLN A 74 -19.61 -10.18 -4.90
N TYR A 75 -19.32 -11.32 -4.29
CA TYR A 75 -20.11 -12.54 -4.49
C TYR A 75 -21.57 -12.33 -4.11
N ALA A 76 -21.81 -11.72 -2.95
CA ALA A 76 -23.18 -11.44 -2.49
C ALA A 76 -23.96 -10.52 -3.45
N LYS A 77 -23.28 -9.71 -4.26
CA LYS A 77 -23.86 -8.88 -5.32
C LYS A 77 -23.89 -9.54 -6.71
N GLY A 78 -23.42 -10.78 -6.82
CA GLY A 78 -23.42 -11.51 -8.09
C GLY A 78 -22.31 -11.16 -9.08
N TYR A 79 -21.26 -10.43 -8.66
CA TYR A 79 -20.17 -10.03 -9.55
C TYR A 79 -19.23 -11.16 -9.95
N HIS A 80 -19.18 -12.27 -9.19
CA HIS A 80 -18.43 -13.46 -9.57
C HIS A 80 -19.16 -14.74 -9.13
N ARG A 81 -18.83 -15.84 -9.77
CA ARG A 81 -19.29 -17.18 -9.39
C ARG A 81 -18.34 -17.79 -8.35
N GLY A 82 -18.86 -18.69 -7.56
CA GLY A 82 -18.09 -19.33 -6.48
C GLY A 82 -18.13 -18.53 -5.19
N THR A 83 -18.54 -19.17 -4.13
CA THR A 83 -18.60 -18.54 -2.80
C THR A 83 -17.20 -18.43 -2.23
N SER A 84 -16.85 -17.28 -1.68
CA SER A 84 -15.66 -17.12 -0.87
C SER A 84 -16.09 -16.70 0.53
N SER A 85 -16.30 -17.67 1.38
CA SER A 85 -16.67 -17.48 2.78
C SER A 85 -15.82 -18.38 3.67
N ILE A 86 -15.52 -17.90 4.88
CA ILE A 86 -14.77 -18.64 5.89
C ILE A 86 -15.35 -18.37 7.28
N PRO A 87 -15.57 -19.38 8.13
CA PRO A 87 -15.92 -19.18 9.53
C PRO A 87 -14.84 -18.40 10.25
N VAL A 88 -15.25 -17.50 11.15
CA VAL A 88 -14.30 -16.64 11.88
C VAL A 88 -13.28 -17.46 12.66
N LYS A 89 -13.73 -18.44 13.44
CA LYS A 89 -12.83 -19.32 14.21
C LYS A 89 -11.77 -19.99 13.35
N LYS A 90 -12.21 -20.55 12.18
CA LYS A 90 -11.28 -21.17 11.24
C LYS A 90 -10.25 -20.17 10.67
N ALA A 91 -10.66 -18.92 10.44
CA ALA A 91 -9.75 -17.88 9.98
C ALA A 91 -8.73 -17.50 11.05
N GLU A 92 -9.15 -17.38 12.31
CA GLU A 92 -8.27 -17.11 13.43
C GLU A 92 -7.25 -18.23 13.64
N GLU A 93 -7.72 -19.47 13.72
CA GLU A 93 -6.88 -20.66 13.86
C GLU A 93 -5.84 -20.77 12.75
N ALA A 94 -6.25 -20.55 11.49
CA ALA A 94 -5.33 -20.61 10.35
C ALA A 94 -4.24 -19.54 10.38
N VAL A 95 -4.53 -18.34 10.90
CA VAL A 95 -3.53 -17.28 11.05
C VAL A 95 -2.53 -17.64 12.15
N ILE A 96 -3.02 -18.10 13.29
CA ILE A 96 -2.18 -18.49 14.41
C ILE A 96 -1.28 -19.67 14.01
N GLU A 97 -1.86 -20.70 13.36
CA GLU A 97 -1.12 -21.87 12.87
C GLU A 97 -0.02 -21.48 11.87
N TYR A 98 -0.31 -20.51 11.00
CA TYR A 98 0.69 -20.01 10.04
C TYR A 98 1.88 -19.36 10.75
N PHE A 99 1.65 -18.52 11.75
CA PHE A 99 2.72 -17.91 12.53
C PHE A 99 3.48 -18.93 13.35
N ASP A 100 2.81 -19.91 13.95
CA ASP A 100 3.47 -21.01 14.68
C ASP A 100 4.43 -21.77 13.76
N LYS A 101 4.00 -22.11 12.54
CA LYS A 101 4.86 -22.80 11.55
C LYS A 101 6.10 -21.97 11.18
N ILE A 102 5.95 -20.64 11.03
CA ILE A 102 7.10 -19.76 10.78
C ILE A 102 8.07 -19.76 11.94
N LEU A 103 7.57 -19.74 13.17
CA LEU A 103 8.39 -19.77 14.38
C LEU A 103 9.08 -21.12 14.60
N GLU A 104 8.48 -22.21 14.12
CA GLU A 104 9.05 -23.57 14.09
C GLU A 104 10.10 -23.75 12.97
N GLY A 105 10.29 -22.76 12.09
CA GLY A 105 11.32 -22.75 11.07
C GLY A 105 10.82 -22.97 9.63
N ALA A 106 9.52 -22.87 9.38
CA ALA A 106 9.01 -22.88 8.01
C ALA A 106 9.52 -21.67 7.21
N ASP A 107 9.78 -21.90 5.92
CA ASP A 107 10.16 -20.80 5.04
C ASP A 107 8.98 -19.87 4.77
N PHE A 108 9.25 -18.58 4.84
CA PHE A 108 8.29 -17.53 4.51
C PHE A 108 8.94 -16.43 3.68
N SER A 109 8.15 -15.80 2.83
CA SER A 109 8.55 -14.62 2.07
C SER A 109 7.96 -13.37 2.73
N TYR A 110 8.75 -12.31 2.79
CA TYR A 110 8.30 -11.02 3.26
C TYR A 110 8.74 -9.92 2.30
N VAL A 111 7.90 -8.90 2.16
CA VAL A 111 8.20 -7.71 1.39
C VAL A 111 8.44 -6.57 2.36
N ARG A 112 9.60 -5.94 2.24
CA ARG A 112 9.85 -4.72 2.99
C ARG A 112 9.04 -3.60 2.40
N LYS A 113 8.05 -3.11 3.11
CA LYS A 113 7.48 -1.79 2.88
C LYS A 113 8.41 -0.79 3.55
N SER A 114 9.35 -0.21 2.78
CA SER A 114 9.92 1.05 3.22
C SER A 114 8.73 1.97 3.51
N ASN A 115 8.69 2.59 4.69
CA ASN A 115 7.80 3.73 4.98
C ASN A 115 8.19 4.92 4.09
N CYS A 116 8.26 4.68 2.78
CA CYS A 116 8.21 5.68 1.77
C CYS A 116 6.75 6.10 1.72
N SER A 117 6.35 6.96 2.69
CA SER A 117 5.16 7.75 2.52
C SER A 117 5.20 8.29 1.08
N VAL A 118 4.06 8.35 0.45
CA VAL A 118 3.86 9.03 -0.85
C VAL A 118 4.54 10.41 -0.87
N ASN A 119 4.75 11.02 0.30
CA ASN A 119 5.52 12.25 0.51
C ASN A 119 7.00 12.14 0.11
N ASN A 120 7.68 10.99 0.26
CA ASN A 120 9.12 10.90 -0.04
C ASN A 120 9.41 10.79 -1.54
N GLU A 121 8.52 10.20 -2.35
CA GLU A 121 8.68 10.21 -3.81
C GLU A 121 8.40 11.60 -4.37
N VAL A 122 7.39 12.27 -3.85
CA VAL A 122 7.08 13.67 -4.19
C VAL A 122 8.22 14.59 -3.78
N THR A 123 8.83 14.39 -2.60
CA THR A 123 10.00 15.18 -2.15
C THR A 123 11.25 14.91 -2.99
N VAL A 124 11.54 13.67 -3.34
CA VAL A 124 12.67 13.33 -4.24
C VAL A 124 12.49 13.96 -5.62
N ASP A 125 11.29 13.91 -6.19
CA ASP A 125 11.00 14.56 -7.48
C ASP A 125 11.03 16.09 -7.39
N GLN A 126 10.63 16.67 -6.26
CA GLN A 126 10.77 18.11 -6.00
C GLN A 126 12.23 18.52 -5.94
N ILE A 127 13.06 17.80 -5.17
CA ILE A 127 14.50 18.07 -5.07
C ILE A 127 15.19 17.96 -6.44
N ARG A 128 14.86 16.94 -7.24
CA ARG A 128 15.39 16.81 -8.61
C ARG A 128 14.99 18.00 -9.51
N LYS A 129 13.77 18.47 -9.40
CA LYS A 129 13.30 19.65 -10.12
C LYS A 129 14.02 20.93 -9.67
N GLU A 130 14.31 21.06 -8.37
CA GLU A 130 15.07 22.18 -7.84
C GLU A 130 16.53 22.16 -8.28
N LEU A 131 17.18 20.99 -8.27
CA LEU A 131 18.53 20.83 -8.84
C LEU A 131 18.57 21.22 -10.32
N SER A 132 17.60 20.81 -11.13
CA SER A 132 17.50 21.23 -12.53
C SER A 132 17.30 22.75 -12.69
N ARG A 133 16.59 23.39 -11.76
CA ARG A 133 16.45 24.86 -11.74
C ARG A 133 17.76 25.56 -11.39
N ILE A 134 18.56 24.99 -10.49
CA ILE A 134 19.89 25.51 -10.15
C ILE A 134 20.82 25.42 -11.36
N ASP A 135 20.80 24.30 -12.10
CA ASP A 135 21.58 24.12 -13.32
C ASP A 135 21.22 25.17 -14.38
N MET A 136 19.91 25.44 -14.55
CA MET A 136 19.47 26.51 -15.47
C MET A 136 19.89 27.91 -14.99
N LYS A 137 19.86 28.19 -13.68
CA LYS A 137 20.32 29.45 -13.12
C LYS A 137 21.84 29.63 -13.31
N SER A 138 22.61 28.57 -13.04
CA SER A 138 24.07 28.57 -13.23
C SER A 138 24.44 28.88 -14.67
N LYS A 139 23.72 28.30 -15.63
CA LYS A 139 23.92 28.61 -17.05
C LYS A 139 23.63 30.06 -17.38
N ARG A 140 22.51 30.62 -16.88
CA ARG A 140 22.17 32.04 -17.10
C ARG A 140 23.19 32.98 -16.52
N ILE A 141 23.74 32.71 -15.34
CA ILE A 141 24.79 33.53 -14.71
C ILE A 141 26.08 33.45 -15.55
N HIS A 142 26.39 32.29 -16.09
CA HIS A 142 27.52 32.12 -16.99
C HIS A 142 27.33 32.92 -18.29
N ASP A 143 26.19 32.84 -18.92
CA ASP A 143 25.83 33.58 -20.14
C ASP A 143 25.87 35.12 -19.90
N ALA A 144 25.38 35.57 -18.73
CA ALA A 144 25.41 36.98 -18.35
C ALA A 144 26.84 37.50 -18.16
N TYR A 145 27.73 36.72 -17.54
CA TYR A 145 29.13 37.03 -17.41
C TYR A 145 29.86 37.08 -18.77
N GLU A 146 29.62 36.07 -19.65
CA GLU A 146 30.20 36.07 -21.01
C GLU A 146 29.73 37.26 -21.86
N SER A 147 28.48 37.70 -21.64
CA SER A 147 27.91 38.86 -22.33
C SER A 147 28.37 40.20 -21.73
N GLY A 148 29.20 40.18 -20.68
CA GLY A 148 29.70 41.38 -20.04
C GLY A 148 28.67 42.16 -19.22
N ILE A 149 27.54 41.56 -18.89
CA ILE A 149 26.47 42.15 -18.07
C ILE A 149 26.86 42.10 -16.58
N ASP A 150 27.39 40.94 -16.12
CA ASP A 150 27.82 40.76 -14.74
C ASP A 150 29.33 41.00 -14.59
N SER A 151 29.73 41.60 -13.47
CA SER A 151 31.14 41.73 -13.08
C SER A 151 31.70 40.37 -12.61
N LEU A 152 33.02 40.20 -12.65
CA LEU A 152 33.69 38.99 -12.16
C LEU A 152 33.37 38.69 -10.69
N GLN A 153 33.17 39.76 -9.90
CA GLN A 153 32.87 39.63 -8.48
C GLN A 153 31.44 39.10 -8.27
N GLU A 154 30.46 39.68 -8.95
CA GLU A 154 29.05 39.19 -8.93
C GLU A 154 28.92 37.77 -9.44
N TYR A 155 29.66 37.43 -10.50
CA TYR A 155 29.70 36.03 -11.01
C TYR A 155 30.21 35.04 -9.96
N LYS A 156 31.31 35.38 -9.24
CA LYS A 156 31.86 34.51 -8.19
C LYS A 156 30.88 34.35 -7.04
N GLU A 157 30.30 35.41 -6.52
CA GLU A 157 29.35 35.38 -5.40
C GLU A 157 28.09 34.57 -5.76
N ASN A 158 27.55 34.79 -6.95
CA ASN A 158 26.39 34.05 -7.43
C ASN A 158 26.71 32.59 -7.63
N LYS A 159 27.88 32.25 -8.16
CA LYS A 159 28.32 30.85 -8.36
C LYS A 159 28.55 30.13 -7.05
N GLU A 160 29.18 30.75 -6.06
CA GLU A 160 29.35 30.16 -4.72
C GLU A 160 28.00 29.87 -4.06
N ARG A 161 27.10 30.86 -4.08
CA ARG A 161 25.74 30.67 -3.52
C ARG A 161 25.01 29.50 -4.17
N LEU A 162 25.05 29.39 -5.52
CA LEU A 162 24.40 28.28 -6.22
C LEU A 162 25.05 26.92 -5.93
N ASN A 163 26.37 26.88 -5.76
CA ASN A 163 27.10 25.66 -5.38
C ASN A 163 26.73 25.22 -3.96
N ASP A 164 26.58 26.14 -3.01
CA ASP A 164 26.14 25.83 -1.65
C ASP A 164 24.71 25.29 -1.63
N ASP A 165 23.81 25.93 -2.36
CA ASP A 165 22.42 25.48 -2.49
C ASP A 165 22.34 24.09 -3.13
N ARG A 166 23.15 23.84 -4.17
CA ARG A 166 23.29 22.53 -4.82
C ARG A 166 23.77 21.46 -3.86
N SER A 167 24.85 21.75 -3.13
CA SER A 167 25.44 20.79 -2.18
C SER A 167 24.45 20.41 -1.07
N LYS A 168 23.64 21.36 -0.58
CA LYS A 168 22.59 21.08 0.41
C LYS A 168 21.52 20.15 -0.15
N LEU A 169 21.04 20.44 -1.36
CA LEU A 169 20.01 19.60 -2.00
C LEU A 169 20.53 18.21 -2.39
N GLU A 170 21.78 18.10 -2.85
CA GLU A 170 22.43 16.80 -3.14
C GLU A 170 22.63 15.99 -1.85
N PHE A 171 23.00 16.63 -0.75
CA PHE A 171 23.11 15.98 0.56
C PHE A 171 21.74 15.50 1.06
N GLU A 172 20.69 16.30 0.91
CA GLU A 172 19.33 15.92 1.27
C GLU A 172 18.83 14.76 0.41
N LEU A 173 19.06 14.82 -0.91
CA LEU A 173 18.73 13.74 -1.83
C LEU A 173 19.48 12.45 -1.47
N HIS A 174 20.77 12.55 -1.18
CA HIS A 174 21.59 11.43 -0.75
C HIS A 174 21.04 10.80 0.53
N ASN A 175 20.71 11.61 1.53
CA ASN A 175 20.14 11.12 2.79
C ASN A 175 18.77 10.44 2.59
N LEU A 176 17.92 11.00 1.72
CA LEU A 176 16.63 10.38 1.38
C LEU A 176 16.81 9.06 0.63
N LEU A 177 17.80 8.97 -0.27
CA LEU A 177 18.10 7.77 -1.03
C LEU A 177 18.84 6.72 -0.18
N HIS A 178 19.71 7.12 0.74
CA HIS A 178 20.45 6.21 1.62
C HIS A 178 19.63 5.72 2.80
N LYS A 179 18.69 6.50 3.35
CA LYS A 179 17.66 5.98 4.27
C LYS A 179 16.89 4.79 3.67
N LYS A 180 16.89 4.68 2.34
CA LYS A 180 16.32 3.53 1.61
C LYS A 180 17.22 2.27 1.62
N LYS A 181 18.53 2.40 1.94
CA LYS A 181 19.51 1.27 1.88
C LYS A 181 19.91 0.68 3.22
N GLU A 182 19.67 1.36 4.33
CA GLU A 182 20.18 0.94 5.64
C GLU A 182 19.08 0.46 6.60
N LYS A 183 18.45 -0.63 6.28
CA LYS A 183 17.96 -1.58 7.28
C LYS A 183 17.79 -2.93 6.58
N PHE A 184 18.84 -3.69 6.44
CA PHE A 184 18.72 -5.15 6.42
C PHE A 184 18.18 -5.53 7.80
N THR A 185 16.87 -5.64 7.89
CA THR A 185 16.28 -6.26 9.07
C THR A 185 16.67 -7.71 8.99
N ASP A 186 17.50 -8.15 9.89
CA ASP A 186 17.93 -9.54 9.97
C ASP A 186 16.66 -10.40 10.13
N LYS A 187 16.60 -11.54 9.44
CA LYS A 187 15.46 -12.49 9.52
C LYS A 187 15.10 -12.78 11.00
N SER A 188 16.10 -12.69 11.90
CA SER A 188 15.93 -12.86 13.34
C SER A 188 15.07 -11.75 14.00
N GLU A 189 15.15 -10.50 13.50
CA GLU A 189 14.31 -9.40 14.02
C GLU A 189 12.87 -9.57 13.59
N VAL A 190 12.65 -9.96 12.34
CA VAL A 190 11.30 -10.27 11.81
C VAL A 190 10.65 -11.40 12.61
N LEU A 191 11.40 -12.44 12.93
CA LEU A 191 10.91 -13.56 13.75
C LEU A 191 10.54 -13.11 15.17
N LYS A 192 11.28 -12.18 15.77
CA LYS A 192 10.94 -11.62 17.09
C LYS A 192 9.64 -10.81 17.02
N GLU A 193 9.44 -10.01 15.97
CA GLU A 193 8.19 -9.27 15.78
C GLU A 193 7.01 -10.21 15.55
N ILE A 194 7.16 -11.23 14.71
CA ILE A 194 6.13 -12.25 14.48
C ILE A 194 5.78 -12.96 15.80
N LYS A 195 6.78 -13.32 16.61
CA LYS A 195 6.56 -13.97 17.92
C LYS A 195 5.74 -13.05 18.84
N SER A 196 6.16 -11.79 18.98
CA SER A 196 5.45 -10.82 19.84
C SER A 196 3.98 -10.66 19.42
N VAL A 197 3.71 -10.55 18.11
CA VAL A 197 2.34 -10.43 17.60
C VAL A 197 1.56 -11.72 17.80
N ASN A 198 2.16 -12.89 17.57
CA ASN A 198 1.50 -14.18 17.75
C ASN A 198 1.11 -14.43 19.23
N ASP A 199 1.97 -14.05 20.17
CA ASP A 199 1.68 -14.15 21.60
C ASP A 199 0.47 -13.30 21.98
N VAL A 200 0.38 -12.07 21.45
CA VAL A 200 -0.79 -11.18 21.66
C VAL A 200 -2.06 -11.71 20.99
N LEU A 201 -1.94 -12.31 19.81
CA LEU A 201 -3.11 -12.88 19.12
C LEU A 201 -3.72 -14.06 19.89
N LYS A 202 -2.88 -14.84 20.58
CA LYS A 202 -3.31 -15.99 21.41
C LYS A 202 -3.90 -15.56 22.75
N ASP A 203 -3.60 -14.37 23.22
CA ASP A 203 -4.08 -13.88 24.52
C ASP A 203 -5.59 -13.55 24.43
N PRO A 204 -6.45 -14.21 25.23
CA PRO A 204 -7.89 -13.95 25.23
C PRO A 204 -8.26 -12.59 25.85
N ASP A 205 -7.41 -12.04 26.71
CA ASP A 205 -7.68 -10.80 27.44
C ASP A 205 -7.44 -9.55 26.59
N VAL A 206 -6.73 -9.70 25.46
CA VAL A 206 -6.45 -8.59 24.55
C VAL A 206 -7.63 -8.35 23.59
N GLY A 207 -8.05 -7.08 23.49
CA GLY A 207 -9.19 -6.67 22.67
C GLY A 207 -8.93 -6.79 21.16
N TYR A 208 -10.01 -6.94 20.38
CA TYR A 208 -9.92 -7.05 18.90
C TYR A 208 -9.29 -5.84 18.22
N GLU A 209 -9.42 -4.66 18.81
CA GLU A 209 -8.80 -3.43 18.26
C GLU A 209 -7.28 -3.51 18.34
N GLU A 210 -6.75 -3.88 19.48
CA GLU A 210 -5.31 -4.01 19.71
C GLU A 210 -4.70 -5.13 18.86
N LYS A 211 -5.32 -6.31 18.85
CA LYS A 211 -4.94 -7.41 17.93
C LYS A 211 -4.94 -6.95 16.48
N GLY A 212 -5.96 -6.18 16.10
CA GLY A 212 -6.09 -5.64 14.75
C GLY A 212 -5.03 -4.61 14.39
N MET A 213 -4.57 -3.79 15.33
CA MET A 213 -3.46 -2.86 15.11
C MET A 213 -2.13 -3.62 14.95
N LEU A 214 -1.87 -4.56 15.85
CA LEU A 214 -0.61 -5.30 15.86
C LEU A 214 -0.42 -6.19 14.65
N ILE A 215 -1.43 -6.96 14.22
CA ILE A 215 -1.26 -7.81 13.03
C ILE A 215 -0.94 -7.01 11.77
N ARG A 216 -1.44 -5.77 11.65
CA ARG A 216 -1.17 -4.90 10.49
C ARG A 216 0.24 -4.35 10.46
N THR A 217 1.03 -4.48 11.53
CA THR A 217 2.45 -4.13 11.50
C THR A 217 3.27 -5.15 10.70
N ILE A 218 2.79 -6.40 10.63
CA ILE A 218 3.52 -7.50 9.97
C ILE A 218 2.78 -8.13 8.79
N VAL A 219 1.46 -7.87 8.61
CA VAL A 219 0.65 -8.43 7.53
C VAL A 219 -0.05 -7.32 6.76
N ASP A 220 0.16 -7.27 5.44
CA ASP A 220 -0.54 -6.34 4.54
C ASP A 220 -1.93 -6.85 4.17
N GLN A 221 -1.97 -8.09 3.73
CA GLN A 221 -3.21 -8.77 3.35
C GLN A 221 -3.09 -10.28 3.46
N ILE A 222 -4.24 -10.94 3.54
CA ILE A 222 -4.37 -12.39 3.59
C ILE A 222 -5.37 -12.78 2.50
N VAL A 223 -4.94 -13.54 1.51
CA VAL A 223 -5.82 -14.00 0.43
C VAL A 223 -6.40 -15.37 0.80
N TRP A 224 -7.72 -15.44 0.88
CA TRP A 224 -8.44 -16.69 1.14
C TRP A 224 -8.83 -17.35 -0.17
N ASP A 225 -8.29 -18.54 -0.39
CA ASP A 225 -8.66 -19.45 -1.47
C ASP A 225 -9.52 -20.60 -0.93
N LYS A 226 -10.82 -20.49 -1.20
CA LYS A 226 -11.79 -21.49 -0.72
C LYS A 226 -11.67 -22.81 -1.47
N GLU A 227 -11.34 -22.79 -2.76
CA GLU A 227 -11.27 -24.01 -3.59
C GLU A 227 -10.15 -24.92 -3.11
N ASN A 228 -8.97 -24.33 -2.83
CA ASN A 228 -7.81 -25.06 -2.31
C ASN A 228 -7.79 -25.13 -0.78
N ASN A 229 -8.75 -24.49 -0.09
CA ASN A 229 -8.80 -24.38 1.36
C ASN A 229 -7.48 -23.84 1.97
N LYS A 230 -6.87 -22.83 1.32
CA LYS A 230 -5.57 -22.24 1.69
C LYS A 230 -5.66 -20.75 1.91
N MET A 231 -4.82 -20.25 2.81
CA MET A 231 -4.54 -18.82 3.00
C MET A 231 -3.14 -18.50 2.51
N TYR A 232 -3.02 -17.39 1.80
CA TYR A 232 -1.74 -16.82 1.36
C TYR A 232 -1.52 -15.52 2.10
N PHE A 233 -0.36 -15.36 2.70
CA PHE A 233 -0.03 -14.22 3.56
C PHE A 233 0.99 -13.33 2.89
N ASP A 234 0.69 -12.05 2.79
CA ASP A 234 1.65 -11.04 2.38
C ASP A 234 2.23 -10.39 3.64
N ILE A 235 3.41 -10.88 4.05
CA ILE A 235 4.14 -10.36 5.20
C ILE A 235 4.91 -9.12 4.78
N ILE A 236 4.82 -8.08 5.60
CA ILE A 236 5.53 -6.82 5.45
C ILE A 236 6.43 -6.59 6.66
N VAL A 237 7.56 -5.91 6.44
CA VAL A 237 8.47 -5.45 7.48
C VAL A 237 8.71 -3.96 7.24
N HIS A 238 8.70 -3.18 8.31
CA HIS A 238 8.85 -1.72 8.29
C HIS A 238 10.27 -1.26 8.64
#